data_aa0399f463c0ced7a4c58db6a602436f
#
_entry.id   aa0399f463c0ced7a4c58db6a602436f
#
_cell.length_a   1.000
_cell.length_b   1.000
_cell.length_c   1.000
_cell.angle_alpha   90.00
_cell.angle_beta   90.00
_cell.angle_gamma   90.00
#
_symmetry.space_group_name_H-M   'P 1'
#
loop_
_entity.id
_entity.type
_entity.pdbx_description
1 polymer ?
#
loop_
_entity_poly.entity_id
_entity_poly.type
_entity_poly.pdbx_seq_one_letter_code
_entity_poly.pdbx_strand_id
1 'polypeptide(L)'
;MPDYRIETLDTSSPVLTSAAVTLLINAFSQPERYSTKRLHEELSGHTLPFYRQFFVAANRGEIIGIGGIKAADWASNTHLLYLSAVSPEYRGHGIGRALVKARVDWVEANFRTGRIFVSTPKAKRFQDLGFVDVRKGFVEGRHLMMRRF
;
A
#
# COMPACT_ATOMS: atom_id res chain seq x y z
N MET A 1 -17.70 -15.43 -1.99
CA MET A 1 -16.86 -14.29 -1.51
C MET A 1 -15.86 -14.82 -0.47
N PRO A 2 -14.59 -14.50 -0.63
CA PRO A 2 -13.65 -14.77 0.44
C PRO A 2 -14.00 -13.94 1.67
N ASP A 3 -13.89 -14.54 2.81
CA ASP A 3 -14.06 -13.86 4.08
C ASP A 3 -12.69 -13.27 4.48
N TYR A 4 -12.59 -11.96 4.59
CA TYR A 4 -11.32 -11.31 4.94
C TYR A 4 -11.56 -10.09 5.83
N ARG A 5 -10.49 -9.74 6.57
CA ARG A 5 -10.46 -8.52 7.38
C ARG A 5 -9.27 -7.68 6.95
N ILE A 6 -9.48 -6.37 6.98
CA ILE A 6 -8.38 -5.41 6.79
C ILE A 6 -7.88 -5.00 8.16
N GLU A 7 -6.60 -5.22 8.40
CA GLU A 7 -5.96 -4.91 9.68
C GLU A 7 -4.54 -4.40 9.46
N THR A 8 -3.97 -3.76 10.47
CA THR A 8 -2.57 -3.36 10.42
C THR A 8 -1.67 -4.59 10.50
N LEU A 9 -0.56 -4.56 9.77
CA LEU A 9 0.45 -5.62 9.87
C LEU A 9 1.17 -5.52 11.21
N ASP A 10 1.18 -6.61 11.95
CA ASP A 10 1.98 -6.72 13.16
C ASP A 10 3.45 -6.97 12.77
N THR A 11 4.24 -5.89 12.75
CA THR A 11 5.66 -5.96 12.38
C THR A 11 6.53 -6.63 13.43
N SER A 12 5.99 -6.90 14.62
CA SER A 12 6.70 -7.66 15.65
C SER A 12 6.61 -9.17 15.43
N SER A 13 5.74 -9.64 14.52
CA SER A 13 5.58 -11.05 14.19
C SER A 13 6.48 -11.45 13.02
N PRO A 14 7.54 -12.26 13.22
CA PRO A 14 8.37 -12.74 12.11
C PRO A 14 7.57 -13.57 11.09
N VAL A 15 6.60 -14.35 11.54
CA VAL A 15 5.76 -15.19 10.68
C VAL A 15 4.93 -14.32 9.73
N LEU A 16 4.24 -13.30 10.26
CA LEU A 16 3.41 -12.41 9.46
C LEU A 16 4.24 -11.54 8.53
N THR A 17 5.37 -11.03 9.01
CA THR A 17 6.29 -10.23 8.20
C THR A 17 6.85 -11.04 7.03
N SER A 18 7.27 -12.28 7.28
CA SER A 18 7.77 -13.16 6.22
C SER A 18 6.68 -13.52 5.20
N ALA A 19 5.46 -13.75 5.65
CA ALA A 19 4.33 -14.01 4.75
C ALA A 19 4.05 -12.80 3.85
N ALA A 20 4.09 -11.59 4.41
CA ALA A 20 3.90 -10.35 3.66
C ALA A 20 5.02 -10.14 2.63
N VAL A 21 6.26 -10.39 3.00
CA VAL A 21 7.41 -10.30 2.08
C VAL A 21 7.26 -11.29 0.93
N THR A 22 6.90 -12.53 1.22
CA THR A 22 6.67 -13.56 0.21
C THR A 22 5.58 -13.15 -0.78
N LEU A 23 4.49 -12.60 -0.29
CA LEU A 23 3.41 -12.10 -1.14
C LEU A 23 3.92 -11.01 -2.11
N LEU A 24 4.70 -10.05 -1.60
CA LEU A 24 5.24 -8.95 -2.40
C LEU A 24 6.24 -9.43 -3.45
N ILE A 25 7.15 -10.33 -3.08
CA ILE A 25 8.13 -10.90 -4.01
C ILE A 25 7.42 -11.59 -5.16
N ASN A 26 6.43 -12.43 -4.86
CA ASN A 26 5.68 -13.15 -5.87
C ASN A 26 4.87 -12.22 -6.78
N ALA A 27 4.32 -11.15 -6.22
CA ALA A 27 3.50 -10.20 -6.97
C ALA A 27 4.31 -9.34 -7.93
N PHE A 28 5.51 -8.89 -7.51
CA PHE A 28 6.28 -7.93 -8.30
C PHE A 28 7.27 -8.58 -9.27
N SER A 29 7.78 -9.76 -8.98
CA SER A 29 8.70 -10.51 -9.86
C SER A 29 9.90 -9.68 -10.35
N GLN A 30 10.41 -8.78 -9.50
CA GLN A 30 11.56 -7.91 -9.80
C GLN A 30 12.59 -8.02 -8.68
N PRO A 31 13.38 -9.12 -8.64
CA PRO A 31 14.27 -9.39 -7.51
C PRO A 31 15.37 -8.35 -7.28
N GLU A 32 15.75 -7.61 -8.33
CA GLU A 32 16.74 -6.53 -8.20
C GLU A 32 16.19 -5.33 -7.45
N ARG A 33 14.92 -5.02 -7.67
CA ARG A 33 14.23 -3.89 -7.04
C ARG A 33 13.59 -4.27 -5.72
N TYR A 34 13.06 -5.48 -5.63
CA TYR A 34 12.28 -5.97 -4.48
C TYR A 34 12.92 -7.24 -3.91
N SER A 35 14.12 -7.11 -3.36
CA SER A 35 14.80 -8.22 -2.69
C SER A 35 14.15 -8.51 -1.33
N THR A 36 14.33 -9.74 -0.84
CA THR A 36 13.85 -10.13 0.49
C THR A 36 14.37 -9.19 1.57
N LYS A 37 15.66 -8.87 1.54
CA LYS A 37 16.29 -7.98 2.50
C LYS A 37 15.64 -6.60 2.49
N ARG A 38 15.51 -6.01 1.31
CA ARG A 38 14.92 -4.69 1.16
C ARG A 38 13.49 -4.63 1.64
N LEU A 39 12.68 -5.64 1.32
CA LEU A 39 11.29 -5.69 1.74
C LEU A 39 11.17 -5.85 3.26
N HIS A 40 12.00 -6.68 3.89
CA HIS A 40 12.02 -6.77 5.35
C HIS A 40 12.39 -5.44 6.00
N GLU A 41 13.37 -4.73 5.48
CA GLU A 41 13.75 -3.39 5.96
C GLU A 41 12.59 -2.41 5.80
N GLU A 42 11.90 -2.46 4.67
CA GLU A 42 10.78 -1.56 4.39
C GLU A 42 9.59 -1.82 5.30
N LEU A 43 9.30 -3.07 5.63
CA LEU A 43 8.22 -3.45 6.53
C LEU A 43 8.53 -3.20 8.00
N SER A 44 9.77 -2.90 8.35
CA SER A 44 10.14 -2.50 9.71
C SER A 44 9.48 -1.17 10.07
N GLY A 45 8.93 -1.08 11.26
CA GLY A 45 8.29 0.14 11.73
C GLY A 45 9.27 1.29 11.89
N HIS A 46 8.81 2.50 11.62
CA HIS A 46 9.58 3.73 11.81
C HIS A 46 8.79 4.74 12.63
N THR A 47 9.51 5.57 13.36
CA THR A 47 8.92 6.63 14.16
C THR A 47 8.65 7.87 13.31
N LEU A 48 7.67 8.67 13.74
CA LEU A 48 7.37 9.96 13.13
C LEU A 48 8.61 10.88 13.10
N PRO A 49 8.77 11.75 12.08
CA PRO A 49 7.78 12.04 11.04
C PRO A 49 7.81 11.11 9.82
N PHE A 50 8.76 10.19 9.75
CA PHE A 50 8.98 9.32 8.59
C PHE A 50 8.41 7.93 8.83
N TYR A 51 7.17 7.86 9.24
CA TYR A 51 6.47 6.61 9.48
C TYR A 51 6.37 5.75 8.22
N ARG A 52 6.26 4.45 8.45
CA ARG A 52 5.80 3.45 7.47
C ARG A 52 4.71 2.64 8.13
N GLN A 53 3.58 2.50 7.47
CA GLN A 53 2.45 1.73 7.99
C GLN A 53 1.96 0.77 6.92
N PHE A 54 1.73 -0.48 7.31
CA PHE A 54 1.22 -1.49 6.40
C PHE A 54 -0.12 -2.00 6.88
N PHE A 55 -1.02 -2.23 5.93
CA PHE A 55 -2.30 -2.87 6.15
C PHE A 55 -2.34 -4.18 5.36
N VAL A 56 -2.96 -5.18 5.93
CA VAL A 56 -3.11 -6.49 5.30
C VAL A 56 -4.57 -6.88 5.24
N ALA A 57 -4.91 -7.66 4.22
CA ALA A 57 -6.14 -8.40 4.18
C ALA A 57 -5.84 -9.79 4.68
N ALA A 58 -6.50 -10.21 5.75
CA ALA A 58 -6.30 -11.51 6.37
C ALA A 58 -7.56 -12.36 6.24
N ASN A 59 -7.39 -13.58 5.77
CA ASN A 59 -8.43 -14.58 5.70
C ASN A 59 -8.00 -15.79 6.55
N ARG A 60 -8.68 -16.00 7.68
CA ARG A 60 -8.39 -17.10 8.61
C ARG A 60 -6.90 -17.19 8.98
N GLY A 61 -6.30 -16.04 9.28
CA GLY A 61 -4.87 -15.95 9.64
C GLY A 61 -3.91 -15.93 8.46
N GLU A 62 -4.38 -16.14 7.23
CA GLU A 62 -3.57 -16.05 6.03
C GLU A 62 -3.59 -14.63 5.47
N ILE A 63 -2.41 -14.09 5.15
CA ILE A 63 -2.30 -12.80 4.47
C ILE A 63 -2.56 -13.00 2.99
N ILE A 64 -3.64 -12.40 2.48
CA ILE A 64 -4.05 -12.50 1.08
C ILE A 64 -3.90 -11.20 0.31
N GLY A 65 -3.56 -10.12 0.99
CA GLY A 65 -3.28 -8.83 0.38
C GLY A 65 -2.51 -7.93 1.32
N ILE A 66 -1.82 -6.96 0.77
CA ILE A 66 -1.03 -5.98 1.52
C ILE A 66 -1.02 -4.63 0.81
N GLY A 67 -0.91 -3.56 1.56
CA GLY A 67 -0.68 -2.23 1.03
C GLY A 67 0.01 -1.34 2.06
N GLY A 68 1.02 -0.61 1.62
CA GLY A 68 1.78 0.30 2.46
C GLY A 68 1.40 1.75 2.24
N ILE A 69 1.63 2.54 3.26
CA ILE A 69 1.60 4.00 3.22
C ILE A 69 2.78 4.53 4.02
N LYS A 70 3.45 5.54 3.52
CA LYS A 70 4.57 6.16 4.22
C LYS A 70 4.62 7.66 4.01
N ALA A 71 5.29 8.35 4.93
CA ALA A 71 5.63 9.75 4.72
C ALA A 71 6.64 9.89 3.59
N ALA A 72 6.43 10.87 2.71
CA ALA A 72 7.47 11.28 1.78
C ALA A 72 8.53 12.09 2.54
N ASP A 73 9.80 11.79 2.31
CA ASP A 73 10.90 12.49 2.99
C ASP A 73 11.27 13.82 2.32
N TRP A 74 10.77 14.03 1.10
CA TRP A 74 11.07 15.22 0.28
C TRP A 74 10.03 16.34 0.39
N ALA A 75 8.91 16.12 1.10
CA ALA A 75 7.87 17.15 1.27
C ALA A 75 7.06 16.88 2.53
N SER A 76 6.77 17.93 3.30
CA SER A 76 5.91 17.84 4.46
C SER A 76 4.46 17.58 4.07
N ASN A 77 3.68 16.96 4.97
CA ASN A 77 2.26 16.64 4.77
C ASN A 77 2.00 15.89 3.46
N THR A 78 2.93 15.05 3.07
CA THR A 78 2.89 14.29 1.81
C THR A 78 3.09 12.82 2.11
N HIS A 79 2.21 11.99 1.58
CA HIS A 79 2.17 10.56 1.87
C HIS A 79 2.18 9.78 0.56
N LEU A 80 2.77 8.58 0.58
CA LEU A 80 2.90 7.73 -0.59
C LEU A 80 2.23 6.38 -0.34
N LEU A 81 1.28 6.02 -1.20
CA LEU A 81 0.79 4.64 -1.27
C LEU A 81 1.77 3.81 -2.07
N TYR A 82 2.18 2.67 -1.54
CA TYR A 82 3.19 1.83 -2.19
C TYR A 82 3.07 0.37 -1.74
N LEU A 83 3.78 -0.50 -2.42
CA LEU A 83 3.86 -1.94 -2.11
C LEU A 83 2.48 -2.57 -1.93
N SER A 84 1.62 -2.39 -2.92
CA SER A 84 0.27 -2.95 -2.92
C SER A 84 0.22 -4.22 -3.75
N ALA A 85 -0.31 -5.29 -3.18
CA ALA A 85 -0.48 -6.56 -3.86
C ALA A 85 -1.62 -7.37 -3.26
N VAL A 86 -2.29 -8.14 -4.11
CA VAL A 86 -3.31 -9.11 -3.71
C VAL A 86 -2.94 -10.45 -4.31
N SER A 87 -3.02 -11.53 -3.53
CA SER A 87 -2.78 -12.89 -4.01
C SER A 87 -3.65 -13.17 -5.25
N PRO A 88 -3.09 -13.80 -6.31
CA PRO A 88 -3.80 -13.98 -7.57
C PRO A 88 -5.17 -14.64 -7.43
N GLU A 89 -5.30 -15.67 -6.60
CA GLU A 89 -6.55 -16.40 -6.40
C GLU A 89 -7.64 -15.57 -5.69
N TYR A 90 -7.27 -14.46 -5.06
CA TYR A 90 -8.21 -13.58 -4.35
C TYR A 90 -8.49 -12.27 -5.10
N ARG A 91 -7.96 -12.09 -6.29
CA ARG A 91 -8.23 -10.90 -7.11
C ARG A 91 -9.68 -10.88 -7.59
N GLY A 92 -10.19 -9.68 -7.84
CA GLY A 92 -11.55 -9.49 -8.32
C GLY A 92 -12.61 -9.48 -7.21
N HIS A 93 -12.21 -9.43 -5.94
CA HIS A 93 -13.12 -9.42 -4.79
C HIS A 93 -13.12 -8.10 -4.01
N GLY A 94 -12.54 -7.04 -4.56
CA GLY A 94 -12.53 -5.72 -3.94
C GLY A 94 -11.46 -5.52 -2.85
N ILE A 95 -10.57 -6.48 -2.65
CA ILE A 95 -9.54 -6.42 -1.60
C ILE A 95 -8.58 -5.26 -1.84
N GLY A 96 -8.11 -5.09 -3.08
CA GLY A 96 -7.22 -3.98 -3.42
C GLY A 96 -7.83 -2.62 -3.13
N ARG A 97 -9.10 -2.44 -3.47
CA ARG A 97 -9.86 -1.20 -3.18
C ARG A 97 -10.02 -0.98 -1.68
N ALA A 98 -10.33 -2.04 -0.92
CA ALA A 98 -10.45 -1.98 0.53
C ALA A 98 -9.13 -1.60 1.20
N LEU A 99 -8.00 -2.11 0.70
CA LEU A 99 -6.67 -1.76 1.19
C LEU A 99 -6.32 -0.29 0.91
N VAL A 100 -6.71 0.24 -0.24
CA VAL A 100 -6.53 1.67 -0.54
C VAL A 100 -7.36 2.52 0.42
N LYS A 101 -8.63 2.17 0.59
CA LYS A 101 -9.53 2.90 1.48
C LYS A 101 -9.03 2.92 2.92
N ALA A 102 -8.57 1.79 3.42
CA ALA A 102 -8.02 1.69 4.79
C ALA A 102 -6.83 2.64 4.99
N ARG A 103 -5.95 2.73 4.01
CA ARG A 103 -4.77 3.62 4.07
C ARG A 103 -5.17 5.09 4.00
N VAL A 104 -6.10 5.44 3.11
CA VAL A 104 -6.60 6.81 3.00
C VAL A 104 -7.29 7.22 4.31
N ASP A 105 -8.16 6.38 4.85
CA ASP A 105 -8.86 6.64 6.10
C ASP A 105 -7.87 6.83 7.27
N TRP A 106 -6.82 6.01 7.31
CA TRP A 106 -5.79 6.12 8.33
C TRP A 106 -5.04 7.45 8.27
N VAL A 107 -4.66 7.88 7.07
CA VAL A 107 -3.99 9.17 6.88
C VAL A 107 -4.90 10.32 7.31
N GLU A 108 -6.14 10.31 6.90
CA GLU A 108 -7.10 11.37 7.26
C GLU A 108 -7.39 11.40 8.76
N ALA A 109 -7.32 10.25 9.44
CA ALA A 109 -7.51 10.18 10.88
C ALA A 109 -6.28 10.68 11.68
N ASN A 110 -5.09 10.59 11.11
CA ASN A 110 -3.83 10.90 11.82
C ASN A 110 -3.19 12.22 11.42
N PHE A 111 -3.62 12.83 10.32
CA PHE A 111 -3.06 14.09 9.83
C PHE A 111 -4.19 15.04 9.47
N ARG A 112 -3.98 16.31 9.77
CA ARG A 112 -5.00 17.34 9.63
C ARG A 112 -5.29 17.69 8.18
N THR A 113 -4.22 17.81 7.40
CA THR A 113 -4.28 18.20 5.98
C THR A 113 -3.06 17.63 5.29
N GLY A 114 -3.15 17.47 4.00
CA GLY A 114 -2.01 16.98 3.22
C GLY A 114 -2.42 16.48 1.85
N ARG A 115 -1.56 15.64 1.30
CA ARG A 115 -1.75 15.02 -0.01
C ARG A 115 -1.20 13.61 0.00
N ILE A 116 -1.84 12.77 -0.80
CA ILE A 116 -1.47 11.37 -0.96
C ILE A 116 -1.18 11.14 -2.43
N PHE A 117 -0.02 10.56 -2.73
CA PHE A 117 0.38 10.17 -4.09
C PHE A 117 0.36 8.66 -4.26
N VAL A 118 0.07 8.24 -5.48
CA VAL A 118 0.18 6.84 -5.90
C VAL A 118 0.64 6.79 -7.36
N SER A 119 1.49 5.80 -7.69
CA SER A 119 1.81 5.45 -9.06
C SER A 119 1.10 4.12 -9.37
N THR A 120 0.20 4.13 -10.35
CA THR A 120 -0.66 2.97 -10.61
C THR A 120 -1.03 2.81 -12.07
N PRO A 121 -1.14 1.57 -12.59
CA PRO A 121 -1.76 1.33 -13.89
C PRO A 121 -3.30 1.32 -13.81
N LYS A 122 -3.89 1.36 -12.61
CA LYS A 122 -5.33 1.19 -12.36
C LYS A 122 -6.00 2.51 -12.00
N ALA A 123 -5.93 3.49 -12.91
CA ALA A 123 -6.42 4.85 -12.66
C ALA A 123 -7.86 4.91 -12.16
N LYS A 124 -8.77 4.11 -12.74
CA LYS A 124 -10.19 4.15 -12.38
C LYS A 124 -10.43 3.84 -10.91
N ARG A 125 -9.72 2.86 -10.35
CA ARG A 125 -9.82 2.51 -8.92
C ARG A 125 -9.56 3.73 -8.03
N PHE A 126 -8.54 4.50 -8.39
CA PHE A 126 -8.14 5.67 -7.61
C PHE A 126 -9.00 6.89 -7.91
N GLN A 127 -9.49 7.05 -9.15
CA GLN A 127 -10.45 8.10 -9.49
C GLN A 127 -11.72 7.97 -8.64
N ASP A 128 -12.22 6.75 -8.46
CA ASP A 128 -13.39 6.48 -7.63
C ASP A 128 -13.17 6.86 -6.15
N LEU A 129 -11.92 6.96 -5.71
CA LEU A 129 -11.54 7.36 -4.35
C LEU A 129 -11.05 8.82 -4.27
N GLY A 130 -11.34 9.62 -5.29
CA GLY A 130 -11.04 11.05 -5.27
C GLY A 130 -9.63 11.43 -5.70
N PHE A 131 -8.85 10.51 -6.26
CA PHE A 131 -7.54 10.81 -6.82
C PHE A 131 -7.70 11.38 -8.23
N VAL A 132 -6.82 12.30 -8.59
CA VAL A 132 -6.75 12.89 -9.93
C VAL A 132 -5.35 12.71 -10.50
N ASP A 133 -5.25 12.62 -11.82
CA ASP A 133 -3.96 12.55 -12.49
C ASP A 133 -3.14 13.82 -12.22
N VAL A 134 -1.89 13.64 -11.85
CA VAL A 134 -0.92 14.72 -11.87
C VAL A 134 -0.63 15.04 -13.34
N ARG A 135 -0.65 16.32 -13.70
CA ARG A 135 -0.42 16.75 -15.08
C ARG A 135 0.88 16.18 -15.62
N LYS A 136 0.78 15.51 -16.79
CA LYS A 136 1.91 14.82 -17.42
C LYS A 136 2.52 13.70 -16.57
N GLY A 137 1.73 13.14 -15.65
CA GLY A 137 2.16 12.07 -14.77
C GLY A 137 2.05 10.66 -15.34
N PHE A 138 1.64 10.50 -16.62
CA PHE A 138 1.56 9.18 -17.24
C PHE A 138 2.91 8.81 -17.85
N VAL A 139 3.54 7.77 -17.30
CA VAL A 139 4.84 7.28 -17.74
C VAL A 139 4.83 5.75 -17.68
N GLU A 140 5.29 5.11 -18.74
CA GLU A 140 5.45 3.64 -18.81
C GLU A 140 4.18 2.86 -18.43
N GLY A 141 3.01 3.31 -18.90
CA GLY A 141 1.75 2.66 -18.60
C GLY A 141 1.19 2.91 -17.21
N ARG A 142 1.81 3.81 -16.46
CA ARG A 142 1.40 4.13 -15.09
C ARG A 142 0.99 5.60 -14.97
N HIS A 143 -0.03 5.83 -14.15
CA HIS A 143 -0.48 7.17 -13.78
C HIS A 143 0.11 7.57 -12.43
N LEU A 144 0.65 8.77 -12.35
CA LEU A 144 0.92 9.40 -11.06
C LEU A 144 -0.33 10.18 -10.67
N MET A 145 -0.93 9.79 -9.56
CA MET A 145 -2.20 10.36 -9.11
C MET A 145 -2.07 10.94 -7.71
N MET A 146 -2.91 11.91 -7.40
CA MET A 146 -2.88 12.62 -6.13
C MET A 146 -4.29 12.85 -5.60
N ARG A 147 -4.43 12.75 -4.28
CA ARG A 147 -5.61 13.18 -3.53
C ARG A 147 -5.18 14.17 -2.44
N ARG A 148 -5.89 15.27 -2.33
CA ARG A 148 -5.75 16.22 -1.20
C ARG A 148 -6.78 15.92 -0.12
N PHE A 149 -6.43 16.25 1.10
CA PHE A 149 -7.36 16.11 2.22
C PHE A 149 -7.13 17.21 3.27
#